data_b001690b30117c45fd803a733487b6bc
#
_entry.id   b001690b30117c45fd803a733487b6bc
#
_cell.length_a   1.000
_cell.length_b   1.000
_cell.length_c   1.000
_cell.angle_alpha   90.00
_cell.angle_beta   90.00
_cell.angle_gamma   90.00
#
_symmetry.space_group_name_H-M   'P 1'
#
loop_
_entity.id
_entity.type
_entity.pdbx_description
1 polymer ?
#
loop_
_entity_poly.entity_id
_entity_poly.type
_entity_poly.pdbx_seq_one_letter_code
_entity_poly.pdbx_strand_id
1 'polypeptide(L)'
;VIPARRRYFRACYSGNPAYCKVFWSLDADLAYKRHFPAINWLTSYSEYINDLASWYMDNVDKRFVDDRNRLMALLVQESSLMEIVKLIGADVLPDDQKLVLEIAKVIRLGFLQQNAFHKDDTSVPLIKQFKMMEVILYLYKKSRSCVHGHACVRAEGGEHI
;
A
#
# COMPACT_ATOMS: atom_id res chain seq x y z
N VAL A 1 -7.55 -16.43 27.90
CA VAL A 1 -8.77 -17.10 27.42
C VAL A 1 -9.09 -16.62 26.02
N ILE A 2 -8.54 -17.26 24.97
CA ILE A 2 -8.89 -16.92 23.59
C ILE A 2 -9.01 -18.20 22.76
N PRO A 3 -10.18 -18.86 22.72
CA PRO A 3 -10.43 -19.85 21.69
C PRO A 3 -11.42 -19.41 20.61
N ALA A 4 -12.07 -18.26 20.69
CA ALA A 4 -13.08 -17.85 19.73
C ALA A 4 -12.54 -17.39 18.37
N ARG A 5 -11.28 -16.93 18.26
CA ARG A 5 -10.70 -16.41 17.02
C ARG A 5 -10.50 -17.44 15.90
N ARG A 6 -10.19 -18.70 16.22
CA ARG A 6 -9.96 -19.73 15.19
C ARG A 6 -11.24 -20.24 14.52
N ARG A 7 -12.40 -20.15 15.16
CA ARG A 7 -13.67 -20.63 14.58
C ARG A 7 -14.29 -19.66 13.59
N TYR A 8 -14.21 -18.37 13.85
CA TYR A 8 -14.71 -17.35 12.90
C TYR A 8 -13.89 -17.33 11.61
N PHE A 9 -12.56 -17.43 11.72
CA PHE A 9 -11.68 -17.57 10.56
C PHE A 9 -11.99 -18.84 9.74
N ARG A 10 -12.30 -19.96 10.37
CA ARG A 10 -12.66 -21.18 9.67
C ARG A 10 -14.02 -21.10 8.99
N ALA A 11 -14.99 -20.41 9.55
CA ALA A 11 -16.32 -20.29 8.95
C ALA A 11 -16.32 -19.42 7.68
N CYS A 12 -15.51 -18.34 7.62
CA CYS A 12 -15.36 -17.55 6.40
C CYS A 12 -14.43 -18.22 5.36
N TYR A 13 -13.47 -19.04 5.79
CA TYR A 13 -12.51 -19.68 4.88
C TYR A 13 -12.97 -21.06 4.38
N SER A 14 -13.83 -21.76 5.10
CA SER A 14 -14.43 -23.05 4.70
C SER A 14 -15.85 -22.94 4.17
N GLY A 15 -16.49 -21.77 4.31
CA GLY A 15 -17.75 -21.45 3.63
C GLY A 15 -17.42 -20.83 2.27
N ASN A 16 -18.02 -21.38 1.24
CA ASN A 16 -17.97 -20.96 -0.15
C ASN A 16 -17.66 -19.46 -0.31
N PRO A 17 -16.54 -19.03 -0.93
CA PRO A 17 -16.16 -17.63 -1.07
C PRO A 17 -17.23 -16.74 -1.75
N ALA A 18 -18.23 -17.37 -2.37
CA ALA A 18 -19.40 -16.71 -2.96
C ALA A 18 -20.24 -15.86 -1.98
N TYR A 19 -20.06 -16.00 -0.66
CA TYR A 19 -20.87 -15.27 0.33
C TYR A 19 -20.18 -14.11 1.02
N CYS A 20 -18.86 -13.98 0.92
CA CYS A 20 -18.13 -12.92 1.62
C CYS A 20 -17.50 -11.95 0.62
N LYS A 21 -18.22 -10.90 0.27
CA LYS A 21 -17.77 -9.89 -0.70
C LYS A 21 -16.69 -8.93 -0.15
N VAL A 22 -16.56 -8.84 1.17
CA VAL A 22 -15.54 -7.99 1.83
C VAL A 22 -14.94 -8.76 3.00
N PHE A 23 -13.62 -8.80 3.05
CA PHE A 23 -12.87 -9.41 4.14
C PHE A 23 -11.78 -8.47 4.65
N TRP A 24 -11.80 -8.19 5.96
CA TRP A 24 -10.77 -7.43 6.66
C TRP A 24 -9.95 -8.36 7.54
N SER A 25 -8.71 -8.56 7.16
CA SER A 25 -7.75 -9.35 7.93
C SER A 25 -7.11 -8.48 9.00
N LEU A 26 -7.39 -8.77 10.27
CA LEU A 26 -6.75 -8.09 11.39
C LEU A 26 -5.34 -8.67 11.63
N ASP A 27 -4.38 -7.78 11.77
CA ASP A 27 -2.97 -8.10 11.98
C ASP A 27 -2.52 -7.67 13.38
N ALA A 28 -2.06 -8.63 14.17
CA ALA A 28 -1.59 -8.39 15.52
C ALA A 28 -0.26 -7.60 15.53
N ASP A 29 0.63 -7.84 14.56
CA ASP A 29 1.91 -7.15 14.48
C ASP A 29 1.73 -5.66 14.17
N LEU A 30 0.76 -5.30 13.34
CA LEU A 30 0.37 -3.90 13.11
C LEU A 30 -0.16 -3.26 14.39
N ALA A 31 -0.99 -3.97 15.16
CA ALA A 31 -1.51 -3.48 16.44
C ALA A 31 -0.39 -3.27 17.47
N TYR A 32 0.57 -4.19 17.57
CA TYR A 32 1.74 -4.04 18.45
C TYR A 32 2.63 -2.85 18.06
N LYS A 33 2.76 -2.57 16.76
CA LYS A 33 3.47 -1.39 16.24
C LYS A 33 2.66 -0.09 16.35
N ARG A 34 1.46 -0.14 16.95
CA ARG A 34 0.52 0.98 17.05
C ARG A 34 0.13 1.59 15.69
N HIS A 35 0.13 0.77 14.65
CA HIS A 35 -0.40 1.13 13.35
C HIS A 35 -1.91 0.86 13.33
N PHE A 36 -2.72 1.90 13.27
CA PHE A 36 -4.18 1.78 13.26
C PHE A 36 -4.76 2.46 12.02
N PRO A 37 -5.81 1.87 11.41
CA PRO A 37 -6.42 0.57 11.73
C PRO A 37 -5.45 -0.60 11.47
N ALA A 38 -5.44 -1.61 12.37
CA ALA A 38 -4.56 -2.78 12.27
C ALA A 38 -5.10 -3.83 11.29
N ILE A 39 -5.33 -3.40 10.06
CA ILE A 39 -5.87 -4.21 8.97
C ILE A 39 -4.75 -4.50 7.99
N ASN A 40 -4.52 -5.79 7.71
CA ASN A 40 -3.52 -6.20 6.74
C ASN A 40 -4.06 -5.95 5.32
N TRP A 41 -3.43 -5.03 4.59
CA TRP A 41 -3.83 -4.60 3.24
C TRP A 41 -3.53 -5.63 2.15
N LEU A 42 -2.59 -6.58 2.38
CA LEU A 42 -2.24 -7.61 1.41
C LEU A 42 -3.23 -8.77 1.39
N THR A 43 -3.79 -9.09 2.57
CA THR A 43 -4.71 -10.23 2.74
C THR A 43 -6.18 -9.83 2.80
N SER A 44 -6.45 -8.53 2.98
CA SER A 44 -7.80 -7.97 2.94
C SER A 44 -8.26 -7.75 1.51
N TYR A 45 -9.53 -7.96 1.23
CA TYR A 45 -10.10 -7.73 -0.10
C TYR A 45 -11.53 -7.19 -0.05
N SER A 46 -11.94 -6.60 -1.16
CA SER A 46 -13.32 -6.20 -1.43
C SER A 46 -13.63 -6.42 -2.92
N GLU A 47 -14.67 -7.17 -3.21
CA GLU A 47 -15.16 -7.37 -4.56
C GLU A 47 -15.94 -6.16 -5.09
N TYR A 48 -16.47 -5.32 -4.18
CA TYR A 48 -17.23 -4.13 -4.56
C TYR A 48 -16.44 -3.09 -5.37
N ILE A 49 -15.12 -3.14 -5.36
CA ILE A 49 -14.29 -2.19 -6.12
C ILE A 49 -14.61 -2.25 -7.61
N ASN A 50 -14.80 -3.46 -8.15
CA ASN A 50 -15.12 -3.66 -9.57
C ASN A 50 -16.57 -3.26 -9.88
N ASP A 51 -17.50 -3.62 -8.98
CA ASP A 51 -18.92 -3.30 -9.13
C ASP A 51 -19.17 -1.77 -9.07
N LEU A 52 -18.39 -1.06 -8.27
CA LEU A 52 -18.50 0.38 -8.05
C LEU A 52 -17.54 1.21 -8.92
N ALA A 53 -16.79 0.60 -9.83
CA ALA A 53 -15.79 1.30 -10.64
C ALA A 53 -16.41 2.46 -11.45
N SER A 54 -17.58 2.26 -12.08
CA SER A 54 -18.30 3.30 -12.81
C SER A 54 -18.74 4.44 -11.89
N TRP A 55 -19.22 4.11 -10.69
CA TRP A 55 -19.61 5.12 -9.71
C TRP A 55 -18.42 5.99 -9.26
N TYR A 56 -17.24 5.38 -9.02
CA TYR A 56 -16.04 6.13 -8.68
C TYR A 56 -15.58 7.04 -9.82
N MET A 57 -15.70 6.58 -11.08
CA MET A 57 -15.37 7.40 -12.24
C MET A 57 -16.25 8.64 -12.37
N ASP A 58 -17.54 8.52 -12.03
CA ASP A 58 -18.50 9.61 -12.16
C ASP A 58 -18.48 10.59 -10.98
N ASN A 59 -18.21 10.09 -9.77
CA ASN A 59 -18.36 10.87 -8.53
C ASN A 59 -17.02 11.33 -7.90
N VAL A 60 -15.89 10.74 -8.29
CA VAL A 60 -14.57 11.08 -7.74
C VAL A 60 -13.61 11.49 -8.86
N ASP A 61 -13.06 10.54 -9.58
CA ASP A 61 -12.17 10.75 -10.74
C ASP A 61 -12.02 9.44 -11.51
N LYS A 62 -11.82 9.55 -12.84
CA LYS A 62 -11.61 8.40 -13.73
C LYS A 62 -10.39 7.56 -13.36
N ARG A 63 -9.41 8.14 -12.68
CA ARG A 63 -8.14 7.49 -12.29
C ARG A 63 -8.19 6.85 -10.91
N PHE A 64 -9.28 7.01 -10.15
CA PHE A 64 -9.35 6.58 -8.75
C PHE A 64 -8.99 5.09 -8.57
N VAL A 65 -9.60 4.21 -9.36
CA VAL A 65 -9.38 2.76 -9.28
C VAL A 65 -7.97 2.40 -9.75
N ASP A 66 -7.48 3.03 -10.81
CA ASP A 66 -6.12 2.79 -11.32
C ASP A 66 -5.05 3.23 -10.33
N ASP A 67 -5.21 4.39 -9.72
CA ASP A 67 -4.26 4.93 -8.74
C ASP A 67 -4.24 4.08 -7.46
N ARG A 68 -5.41 3.62 -6.99
CA ARG A 68 -5.49 2.62 -5.92
C ARG A 68 -4.73 1.34 -6.27
N ASN A 69 -4.91 0.81 -7.48
CA ASN A 69 -4.25 -0.41 -7.90
C ASN A 69 -2.73 -0.23 -8.00
N ARG A 70 -2.25 0.94 -8.43
CA ARG A 70 -0.82 1.29 -8.43
C ARG A 70 -0.23 1.32 -7.03
N LEU A 71 -0.93 1.91 -6.05
CA LEU A 71 -0.49 1.91 -4.65
C LEU A 71 -0.43 0.48 -4.09
N MET A 72 -1.43 -0.35 -4.39
CA MET A 72 -1.42 -1.77 -3.99
C MET A 72 -0.24 -2.53 -4.61
N ALA A 73 0.06 -2.29 -5.87
CA ALA A 73 1.21 -2.91 -6.53
C ALA A 73 2.54 -2.56 -5.84
N LEU A 74 2.71 -1.29 -5.42
CA LEU A 74 3.89 -0.86 -4.66
C LEU A 74 4.00 -1.56 -3.29
N LEU A 75 2.88 -1.75 -2.58
CA LEU A 75 2.87 -2.46 -1.30
C LEU A 75 3.16 -3.96 -1.45
N VAL A 76 2.66 -4.59 -2.51
CA VAL A 76 2.99 -5.99 -2.84
C VAL A 76 4.48 -6.12 -3.17
N GLN A 77 5.02 -5.20 -3.96
CA GLN A 77 6.44 -5.18 -4.31
C GLN A 77 7.31 -4.97 -3.06
N GLU A 78 6.93 -4.07 -2.16
CA GLU A 78 7.60 -3.88 -0.87
C GLU A 78 7.66 -5.18 -0.07
N SER A 79 6.55 -5.91 0.03
CA SER A 79 6.51 -7.17 0.79
C SER A 79 7.54 -8.17 0.29
N SER A 80 7.66 -8.33 -1.04
CA SER A 80 8.68 -9.20 -1.65
C SER A 80 10.10 -8.70 -1.40
N LEU A 81 10.33 -7.38 -1.49
CA LEU A 81 11.64 -6.79 -1.21
C LEU A 81 12.03 -6.93 0.27
N MET A 82 11.08 -6.82 1.20
CA MET A 82 11.34 -6.99 2.63
C MET A 82 11.80 -8.40 2.99
N GLU A 83 11.41 -9.43 2.25
CA GLU A 83 11.94 -10.78 2.43
C GLU A 83 13.43 -10.84 2.04
N ILE A 84 13.80 -10.18 0.95
CA ILE A 84 15.20 -10.08 0.51
C ILE A 84 16.02 -9.26 1.51
N VAL A 85 15.50 -8.12 1.97
CA VAL A 85 16.16 -7.27 2.96
C VAL A 85 16.47 -8.01 4.26
N LYS A 86 15.58 -8.88 4.72
CA LYS A 86 15.81 -9.70 5.92
C LYS A 86 17.00 -10.67 5.77
N LEU A 87 17.31 -11.09 4.54
CA LEU A 87 18.37 -12.06 4.26
C LEU A 87 19.73 -11.38 4.03
N ILE A 88 19.77 -10.30 3.25
CA ILE A 88 21.03 -9.69 2.77
C ILE A 88 21.24 -8.25 3.24
N GLY A 89 20.26 -7.62 3.90
CA GLY A 89 20.31 -6.22 4.31
C GLY A 89 19.80 -5.26 3.24
N ALA A 90 19.45 -4.05 3.65
CA ALA A 90 18.89 -3.02 2.76
C ALA A 90 19.98 -2.33 1.90
N ASP A 91 21.23 -2.35 2.34
CA ASP A 91 22.33 -1.60 1.69
C ASP A 91 22.70 -2.15 0.32
N VAL A 92 22.48 -3.46 0.11
CA VAL A 92 22.81 -4.18 -1.14
C VAL A 92 21.77 -3.94 -2.25
N LEU A 93 20.59 -3.41 -1.91
CA LEU A 93 19.53 -3.19 -2.88
C LEU A 93 19.90 -2.07 -3.88
N PRO A 94 19.53 -2.21 -5.16
CA PRO A 94 19.57 -1.12 -6.14
C PRO A 94 18.72 0.09 -5.68
N ASP A 95 19.12 1.27 -6.14
CA ASP A 95 18.47 2.53 -5.73
C ASP A 95 16.97 2.57 -6.09
N ASP A 96 16.55 1.97 -7.20
CA ASP A 96 15.14 1.81 -7.57
C ASP A 96 14.34 1.00 -6.55
N GLN A 97 14.94 -0.07 -6.02
CA GLN A 97 14.28 -0.91 -5.01
C GLN A 97 14.24 -0.22 -3.64
N LYS A 98 15.30 0.51 -3.28
CA LYS A 98 15.32 1.38 -2.10
C LYS A 98 14.21 2.43 -2.17
N LEU A 99 14.03 3.04 -3.36
CA LEU A 99 12.95 4.01 -3.58
C LEU A 99 11.57 3.39 -3.33
N VAL A 100 11.32 2.17 -3.81
CA VAL A 100 10.05 1.46 -3.56
C VAL A 100 9.81 1.28 -2.06
N LEU A 101 10.83 0.89 -1.29
CA LEU A 101 10.71 0.73 0.17
C LEU A 101 10.35 2.05 0.88
N GLU A 102 10.98 3.17 0.49
CA GLU A 102 10.69 4.48 1.07
C GLU A 102 9.29 4.96 0.69
N ILE A 103 8.87 4.81 -0.56
CA ILE A 103 7.51 5.17 -0.98
C ILE A 103 6.45 4.31 -0.28
N ALA A 104 6.68 3.02 -0.15
CA ALA A 104 5.78 2.14 0.59
C ALA A 104 5.67 2.53 2.07
N LYS A 105 6.76 3.00 2.68
CA LYS A 105 6.75 3.59 4.02
C LYS A 105 5.88 4.85 4.08
N VAL A 106 5.98 5.73 3.08
CA VAL A 106 5.11 6.91 2.96
C VAL A 106 3.64 6.50 2.84
N ILE A 107 3.32 5.49 2.02
CA ILE A 107 1.94 4.97 1.90
C ILE A 107 1.44 4.46 3.26
N ARG A 108 2.23 3.67 3.98
CA ARG A 108 1.81 3.11 5.28
C ARG A 108 1.58 4.16 6.34
N LEU A 109 2.50 5.10 6.48
CA LEU A 109 2.46 6.10 7.55
C LEU A 109 1.62 7.32 7.21
N GLY A 110 1.59 7.72 5.92
CA GLY A 110 0.91 8.94 5.49
C GLY A 110 -0.50 8.72 4.96
N PHE A 111 -0.84 7.48 4.53
CA PHE A 111 -2.15 7.20 3.93
C PHE A 111 -2.95 6.11 4.67
N LEU A 112 -2.30 4.99 5.02
CA LEU A 112 -2.99 3.87 5.66
C LEU A 112 -3.16 4.05 7.17
N GLN A 113 -2.17 4.67 7.84
CA GLN A 113 -2.26 4.93 9.27
C GLN A 113 -3.18 6.13 9.51
N GLN A 114 -4.15 5.94 10.39
CA GLN A 114 -5.14 6.97 10.75
C GLN A 114 -5.26 7.10 12.26
N ASN A 115 -5.53 8.31 12.73
CA ASN A 115 -5.82 8.60 14.13
C ASN A 115 -7.34 8.81 14.33
N ALA A 116 -8.01 7.82 14.90
CA ALA A 116 -9.45 7.87 15.14
C ALA A 116 -9.90 9.02 16.10
N PHE A 117 -8.96 9.60 16.86
CA PHE A 117 -9.23 10.72 17.77
C PHE A 117 -9.00 12.08 17.13
N HIS A 118 -8.45 12.13 15.90
CA HIS A 118 -8.24 13.38 15.19
C HIS A 118 -9.39 13.63 14.22
N LYS A 119 -10.01 14.82 14.31
CA LYS A 119 -11.20 15.18 13.51
C LYS A 119 -11.01 15.06 12.00
N ASP A 120 -9.79 15.30 11.50
CA ASP A 120 -9.50 15.27 10.07
C ASP A 120 -9.30 13.83 9.53
N ASP A 121 -9.03 12.86 10.44
CA ASP A 121 -8.89 11.44 10.10
C ASP A 121 -10.15 10.63 10.37
N THR A 122 -11.01 11.12 11.28
CA THR A 122 -12.27 10.43 11.65
C THR A 122 -13.25 10.35 10.49
N SER A 123 -13.25 11.36 9.61
CA SER A 123 -14.10 11.40 8.42
C SER A 123 -13.34 12.01 7.25
N VAL A 124 -12.83 11.15 6.37
CA VAL A 124 -12.06 11.57 5.20
C VAL A 124 -12.92 11.45 3.93
N PRO A 125 -13.26 12.58 3.27
CA PRO A 125 -13.98 12.55 2.01
C PRO A 125 -13.21 11.81 0.92
N LEU A 126 -13.90 11.11 0.02
CA LEU A 126 -13.28 10.34 -1.07
C LEU A 126 -12.38 11.19 -1.98
N ILE A 127 -12.78 12.45 -2.23
CA ILE A 127 -11.97 13.40 -3.00
C ILE A 127 -10.63 13.70 -2.30
N LYS A 128 -10.61 13.81 -0.96
CA LYS A 128 -9.37 13.99 -0.20
C LYS A 128 -8.50 12.76 -0.29
N GLN A 129 -9.09 11.55 -0.16
CA GLN A 129 -8.36 10.28 -0.31
C GLN A 129 -7.73 10.18 -1.70
N PHE A 130 -8.48 10.51 -2.76
CA PHE A 130 -7.97 10.53 -4.13
C PHE A 130 -6.77 11.48 -4.28
N LYS A 131 -6.88 12.71 -3.80
CA LYS A 131 -5.77 13.67 -3.85
C LYS A 131 -4.53 13.21 -3.09
N MET A 132 -4.71 12.54 -1.95
CA MET A 132 -3.58 11.96 -1.20
C MET A 132 -2.88 10.86 -2.01
N MET A 133 -3.63 9.97 -2.66
CA MET A 133 -3.07 8.95 -3.56
C MET A 133 -2.32 9.59 -4.73
N GLU A 134 -2.90 10.61 -5.35
CA GLU A 134 -2.31 11.35 -6.48
C GLU A 134 -0.96 12.00 -6.09
N VAL A 135 -0.89 12.63 -4.91
CA VAL A 135 0.36 13.23 -4.39
C VAL A 135 1.45 12.18 -4.17
N ILE A 136 1.11 11.04 -3.59
CA ILE A 136 2.08 9.95 -3.35
C ILE A 136 2.60 9.39 -4.68
N LEU A 137 1.72 9.13 -5.64
CA LEU A 137 2.10 8.64 -6.97
C LEU A 137 2.93 9.65 -7.76
N TYR A 138 2.62 10.95 -7.62
CA TYR A 138 3.42 12.02 -8.20
C TYR A 138 4.82 12.06 -7.58
N LEU A 139 4.92 11.97 -6.26
CA LEU A 139 6.20 11.87 -5.54
C LEU A 139 7.02 10.68 -6.07
N TYR A 140 6.42 9.50 -6.15
CA TYR A 140 7.07 8.31 -6.68
C TYR A 140 7.61 8.53 -8.10
N LYS A 141 6.77 9.07 -9.01
CA LYS A 141 7.14 9.34 -10.39
C LYS A 141 8.33 10.30 -10.48
N LYS A 142 8.32 11.38 -9.70
CA LYS A 142 9.41 12.37 -9.68
C LYS A 142 10.70 11.82 -9.10
N SER A 143 10.63 11.12 -7.98
CA SER A 143 11.78 10.49 -7.35
C SER A 143 12.42 9.43 -8.26
N ARG A 144 11.61 8.64 -8.95
CA ARG A 144 12.07 7.65 -9.92
C ARG A 144 12.81 8.32 -11.10
N SER A 145 12.30 9.43 -11.61
CA SER A 145 12.99 10.20 -12.67
C SER A 145 14.35 10.72 -12.21
N CYS A 146 14.47 11.15 -10.94
CA CYS A 146 15.74 11.59 -10.38
C CYS A 146 16.75 10.43 -10.24
N VAL A 147 16.30 9.27 -9.74
CA VAL A 147 17.16 8.08 -9.62
C VAL A 147 17.70 7.65 -10.97
N HIS A 148 16.85 7.57 -12.01
CA HIS A 148 17.30 7.24 -13.37
C HIS A 148 18.19 8.32 -13.98
N GLY A 149 17.93 9.60 -13.73
CA GLY A 149 18.78 10.70 -14.20
C GLY A 149 20.18 10.65 -13.58
N HIS A 150 20.31 10.35 -12.29
CA HIS A 150 21.60 10.17 -11.63
C HIS A 150 22.35 8.91 -12.09
N ALA A 151 21.63 7.84 -12.42
CA ALA A 151 22.23 6.64 -12.98
C ALA A 151 22.85 6.90 -14.37
N CYS A 152 22.20 7.71 -15.21
CA CYS A 152 22.71 8.11 -16.52
C CYS A 152 24.00 8.94 -16.41
N VAL A 153 24.04 9.91 -15.50
CA VAL A 153 25.23 10.77 -15.26
C VAL A 153 26.42 9.95 -14.72
N ARG A 154 26.18 8.92 -13.90
CA ARG A 154 27.26 8.02 -13.42
C ARG A 154 27.80 7.10 -14.51
N ALA A 155 26.96 6.68 -15.45
CA ALA A 155 27.39 5.83 -16.56
C ALA A 155 28.28 6.60 -17.57
N GLU A 156 27.99 7.88 -17.81
CA GLU A 156 28.77 8.73 -18.70
C GLU A 156 30.08 9.27 -18.08
N GLY A 157 30.19 9.28 -16.74
CA GLY A 157 31.39 9.71 -16.01
C GLY A 157 32.45 8.63 -15.80
N GLY A 158 32.21 7.39 -16.23
CA GLY A 158 33.09 6.24 -16.02
C GLY A 158 34.08 5.91 -17.15
N GLU A 159 34.08 6.66 -18.27
CA GLU A 159 34.95 6.39 -19.43
C GLU A 159 36.04 7.44 -19.64
N HIS A 160 36.69 7.92 -18.58
CA HIS A 160 37.94 8.66 -18.71
C HIS A 160 38.88 8.34 -17.55
N ILE A 161 39.56 7.20 -17.61
CA ILE A 161 40.95 6.99 -17.15
C ILE A 161 41.56 5.85 -17.98
#